data_91bd1b288897a92d49ff2e3e26c6532e
#
_entry.id   91bd1b288897a92d49ff2e3e26c6532e
#
_cell.length_a   1.000
_cell.length_b   1.000
_cell.length_c   1.000
_cell.angle_alpha   90.00
_cell.angle_beta   90.00
_cell.angle_gamma   90.00
#
_symmetry.space_group_name_H-M   'P 1'
#
loop_
_entity.id
_entity.type
_entity.pdbx_description
1 polymer ?
#
loop_
_entity_poly.entity_id
_entity_poly.type
_entity_poly.pdbx_seq_one_letter_code
_entity_poly.pdbx_strand_id
1 'polypeptide(L)'
;MKKQKIFIACDTTNQNLIKKIITHTKTNKLNIGYKFGIEFFYSKNGRKFISKLKNEEVFLDLKLNDIPNTCAAAINAIKDLKNISYLTVHTSGGYEMLKAVKKVSKKINKKIKVLGITVLTSFSNSSIKKIGYTKSIKDIVKKQAAIAKLAKLDGIVCSGYEVKLLKKICNRMDIITPGIRLKGDSIGDQKRVMTPKDAFMNGATAIV
;
A
#
# COMPACT_ATOMS: atom_id res chain seq x y z
N MET A 1 -20.70 13.28 -3.70
CA MET A 1 -19.32 12.91 -4.10
C MET A 1 -18.73 11.94 -3.09
N LYS A 2 -18.05 10.87 -3.56
CA LYS A 2 -17.35 9.92 -2.65
C LYS A 2 -16.19 10.67 -1.96
N LYS A 3 -16.12 10.61 -0.61
CA LYS A 3 -15.03 11.27 0.15
C LYS A 3 -13.68 10.72 -0.30
N GLN A 4 -12.71 11.60 -0.51
CA GLN A 4 -11.33 11.23 -0.82
C GLN A 4 -10.72 10.46 0.35
N LYS A 5 -9.99 9.38 0.06
CA LYS A 5 -9.33 8.56 1.06
C LYS A 5 -7.85 8.92 1.18
N ILE A 6 -7.42 9.17 2.40
CA ILE A 6 -6.03 9.51 2.72
C ILE A 6 -5.54 8.56 3.82
N PHE A 7 -4.40 7.95 3.61
CA PHE A 7 -3.69 7.19 4.64
C PHE A 7 -2.54 8.02 5.19
N ILE A 8 -2.57 8.27 6.50
CA ILE A 8 -1.48 8.96 7.18
C ILE A 8 -0.42 7.93 7.56
N ALA A 9 0.81 8.14 7.07
CA ALA A 9 1.93 7.28 7.38
C ALA A 9 2.39 7.46 8.83
N CYS A 10 2.32 6.39 9.62
CA CYS A 10 2.80 6.34 11.00
C CYS A 10 4.20 5.70 11.03
N ASP A 11 5.16 6.36 10.38
CA ASP A 11 6.54 5.84 10.21
C ASP A 11 7.41 6.28 11.40
N THR A 12 7.12 5.72 12.59
CA THR A 12 7.84 5.93 13.85
C THR A 12 7.46 4.83 14.85
N THR A 13 8.37 4.45 15.75
CA THR A 13 8.06 3.51 16.84
C THR A 13 7.46 4.19 18.08
N ASN A 14 7.41 5.53 18.09
CA ASN A 14 6.86 6.30 19.21
C ASN A 14 5.32 6.27 19.24
N GLN A 15 4.77 5.38 20.06
CA GLN A 15 3.31 5.20 20.19
C GLN A 15 2.56 6.45 20.66
N ASN A 16 3.20 7.29 21.48
CA ASN A 16 2.55 8.52 21.96
C ASN A 16 2.41 9.54 20.82
N LEU A 17 3.42 9.62 19.95
CA LEU A 17 3.33 10.46 18.75
C LEU A 17 2.21 9.94 17.81
N ILE A 18 2.12 8.62 17.60
CA ILE A 18 1.04 8.03 16.78
C ILE A 18 -0.34 8.33 17.35
N LYS A 19 -0.52 8.21 18.67
CA LYS A 19 -1.79 8.59 19.32
C LYS A 19 -2.13 10.06 19.07
N LYS A 20 -1.16 10.97 19.18
CA LYS A 20 -1.36 12.40 18.87
C LYS A 20 -1.77 12.58 17.40
N ILE A 21 -1.08 11.93 16.45
CA ILE A 21 -1.43 11.97 15.02
C ILE A 21 -2.90 11.53 14.84
N ILE A 22 -3.29 10.38 15.39
CA ILE A 22 -4.65 9.85 15.27
C ILE A 22 -5.67 10.85 15.83
N THR A 23 -5.41 11.43 17.01
CA THR A 23 -6.33 12.38 17.66
C THR A 23 -6.49 13.67 16.85
N HIS A 24 -5.38 14.24 16.35
CA HIS A 24 -5.40 15.52 15.65
C HIS A 24 -5.88 15.44 14.20
N THR A 25 -5.92 14.23 13.62
CA THR A 25 -6.35 14.06 12.23
C THR A 25 -7.77 13.52 12.09
N LYS A 26 -8.50 13.34 13.19
CA LYS A 26 -9.92 12.96 13.16
C LYS A 26 -10.74 14.04 12.49
N THR A 27 -11.48 13.67 11.45
CA THR A 27 -12.36 14.59 10.72
C THR A 27 -13.52 13.83 10.08
N ASN A 28 -14.65 14.49 9.90
CA ASN A 28 -15.79 13.96 9.15
C ASN A 28 -15.79 14.42 7.67
N LYS A 29 -14.87 15.31 7.28
CA LYS A 29 -14.77 15.86 5.92
C LYS A 29 -14.05 14.92 4.95
N LEU A 30 -13.06 14.16 5.45
CA LEU A 30 -12.23 13.25 4.69
C LEU A 30 -12.36 11.82 5.23
N ASN A 31 -12.01 10.84 4.42
CA ASN A 31 -11.90 9.45 4.86
C ASN A 31 -10.43 9.18 5.21
N ILE A 32 -10.10 9.21 6.50
CA ILE A 32 -8.73 9.05 7.01
C ILE A 32 -8.53 7.62 7.50
N GLY A 33 -7.41 7.02 7.08
CA GLY A 33 -6.87 5.78 7.64
C GLY A 33 -5.41 5.97 8.05
N TYR A 34 -4.84 4.97 8.71
CA TYR A 34 -3.47 5.02 9.22
C TYR A 34 -2.65 3.87 8.67
N LYS A 35 -1.51 4.20 8.04
CA LYS A 35 -0.58 3.22 7.48
C LYS A 35 0.52 2.92 8.49
N PHE A 36 0.67 1.63 8.79
CA PHE A 36 1.76 1.12 9.62
C PHE A 36 2.70 0.29 8.76
N GLY A 37 3.93 0.75 8.66
CA GLY A 37 5.00 0.07 7.92
C GLY A 37 5.71 -1.00 8.74
N ILE A 38 6.76 -1.56 8.14
CA ILE A 38 7.57 -2.65 8.68
C ILE A 38 8.18 -2.26 10.03
N GLU A 39 8.78 -1.06 10.12
CA GLU A 39 9.42 -0.57 11.34
C GLU A 39 8.49 -0.63 12.56
N PHE A 40 7.29 -0.08 12.42
CA PHE A 40 6.33 -0.07 13.53
C PHE A 40 5.80 -1.46 13.84
N PHE A 41 5.43 -2.23 12.81
CA PHE A 41 4.84 -3.56 12.99
C PHE A 41 5.77 -4.53 13.72
N TYR A 42 7.08 -4.50 13.41
CA TYR A 42 8.10 -5.33 14.05
C TYR A 42 8.66 -4.74 15.35
N SER A 43 8.30 -3.51 15.72
CA SER A 43 8.69 -2.95 17.01
C SER A 43 8.07 -3.74 18.18
N LYS A 44 8.73 -3.71 19.36
CA LYS A 44 8.36 -4.49 20.56
C LYS A 44 6.86 -4.51 20.88
N ASN A 45 6.15 -3.42 20.66
CA ASN A 45 4.72 -3.28 20.98
C ASN A 45 3.85 -2.90 19.78
N GLY A 46 4.40 -2.84 18.56
CA GLY A 46 3.68 -2.35 17.39
C GLY A 46 2.43 -3.14 17.08
N ARG A 47 2.54 -4.47 17.02
CA ARG A 47 1.40 -5.36 16.79
C ARG A 47 0.32 -5.23 17.88
N LYS A 48 0.72 -5.17 19.15
CA LYS A 48 -0.19 -4.97 20.30
C LYS A 48 -0.89 -3.61 20.24
N PHE A 49 -0.20 -2.57 19.79
CA PHE A 49 -0.79 -1.26 19.58
C PHE A 49 -1.86 -1.31 18.48
N ILE A 50 -1.53 -1.88 17.31
CA ILE A 50 -2.45 -2.01 16.19
C ILE A 50 -3.72 -2.79 16.59
N SER A 51 -3.60 -3.87 17.36
CA SER A 51 -4.76 -4.67 17.78
C SER A 51 -5.76 -3.90 18.67
N LYS A 52 -5.33 -2.81 19.30
CA LYS A 52 -6.17 -1.95 20.14
C LYS A 52 -6.92 -0.85 19.36
N LEU A 53 -6.55 -0.59 18.13
CA LEU A 53 -7.25 0.36 17.27
C LEU A 53 -8.57 -0.26 16.82
N LYS A 54 -9.70 0.26 17.30
CA LYS A 54 -11.04 -0.35 17.06
C LYS A 54 -11.82 0.36 15.96
N ASN A 55 -11.67 1.68 15.85
CA ASN A 55 -12.47 2.53 14.97
C ASN A 55 -11.67 3.12 13.81
N GLU A 56 -10.37 2.89 13.80
CA GLU A 56 -9.45 3.39 12.79
C GLU A 56 -9.33 2.42 11.62
N GLU A 57 -9.31 2.94 10.40
CA GLU A 57 -9.01 2.13 9.23
C GLU A 57 -7.50 1.87 9.16
N VAL A 58 -7.10 0.62 9.31
CA VAL A 58 -5.69 0.21 9.38
C VAL A 58 -5.19 -0.31 8.04
N PHE A 59 -4.09 0.26 7.58
CA PHE A 59 -3.35 -0.19 6.42
C PHE A 59 -1.99 -0.77 6.87
N LEU A 60 -1.83 -2.10 6.80
CA LEU A 60 -0.55 -2.77 7.04
C LEU A 60 0.30 -2.79 5.78
N ASP A 61 1.37 -1.99 5.79
CA ASP A 61 2.29 -1.86 4.67
C ASP A 61 3.54 -2.72 4.86
N LEU A 62 3.33 -4.05 4.85
CA LEU A 62 4.38 -5.05 5.12
C LEU A 62 5.16 -5.46 3.87
N LYS A 63 4.63 -5.18 2.69
CA LYS A 63 5.29 -5.47 1.39
C LYS A 63 5.80 -6.91 1.29
N LEU A 64 4.97 -7.90 1.72
CA LEU A 64 5.37 -9.30 1.75
C LEU A 64 5.86 -9.76 0.37
N ASN A 65 7.01 -10.44 0.37
CA ASN A 65 7.63 -10.97 -0.85
C ASN A 65 8.44 -12.21 -0.50
N ASP A 66 7.86 -13.38 -0.71
CA ASP A 66 8.44 -14.69 -0.40
C ASP A 66 7.72 -15.76 -1.23
N ILE A 67 8.08 -17.03 -1.08
CA ILE A 67 7.36 -18.14 -1.72
C ILE A 67 5.88 -18.18 -1.26
N PRO A 68 4.96 -18.76 -2.06
CA PRO A 68 3.52 -18.69 -1.82
C PRO A 68 3.08 -19.12 -0.42
N ASN A 69 3.62 -20.24 0.08
CA ASN A 69 3.26 -20.77 1.41
C ASN A 69 3.70 -19.86 2.55
N THR A 70 4.91 -19.26 2.46
CA THR A 70 5.44 -18.35 3.48
C THR A 70 4.59 -17.08 3.56
N CYS A 71 4.27 -16.46 2.42
CA CYS A 71 3.41 -15.29 2.40
C CYS A 71 1.99 -15.59 2.91
N ALA A 72 1.43 -16.75 2.55
CA ALA A 72 0.12 -17.19 3.04
C ALA A 72 0.14 -17.44 4.57
N ALA A 73 1.19 -18.05 5.10
CA ALA A 73 1.38 -18.25 6.54
C ALA A 73 1.52 -16.93 7.30
N ALA A 74 2.29 -15.96 6.75
CA ALA A 74 2.42 -14.63 7.33
C ALA A 74 1.07 -13.91 7.46
N ILE A 75 0.20 -14.03 6.45
CA ILE A 75 -1.15 -13.48 6.53
C ILE A 75 -2.01 -14.22 7.56
N ASN A 76 -1.93 -15.55 7.61
CA ASN A 76 -2.66 -16.31 8.62
C ASN A 76 -2.21 -15.98 10.05
N ALA A 77 -0.93 -15.65 10.24
CA ALA A 77 -0.38 -15.26 11.53
C ALA A 77 -0.94 -13.94 12.09
N ILE A 78 -1.53 -13.08 11.25
CA ILE A 78 -2.18 -11.83 11.66
C ILE A 78 -3.71 -11.92 11.72
N LYS A 79 -4.28 -13.13 11.73
CA LYS A 79 -5.74 -13.36 11.73
C LYS A 79 -6.47 -12.80 12.95
N ASP A 80 -5.77 -12.56 14.04
CA ASP A 80 -6.26 -11.92 15.27
C ASP A 80 -6.46 -10.41 15.13
N LEU A 81 -5.78 -9.76 14.18
CA LEU A 81 -5.92 -8.33 13.91
C LEU A 81 -7.17 -8.07 13.05
N LYS A 82 -8.33 -7.90 13.71
CA LYS A 82 -9.64 -7.78 13.02
C LYS A 82 -9.90 -6.44 12.35
N ASN A 83 -9.09 -5.44 12.64
CA ASN A 83 -9.24 -4.06 12.19
C ASN A 83 -8.43 -3.71 10.93
N ILE A 84 -7.74 -4.69 10.33
CA ILE A 84 -6.98 -4.47 9.10
C ILE A 84 -7.93 -4.32 7.92
N SER A 85 -7.80 -3.20 7.20
CA SER A 85 -8.53 -2.93 5.96
C SER A 85 -7.68 -3.17 4.72
N TYR A 86 -6.38 -2.91 4.79
CA TYR A 86 -5.45 -3.05 3.67
C TYR A 86 -4.16 -3.75 4.08
N LEU A 87 -3.62 -4.56 3.17
CA LEU A 87 -2.35 -5.27 3.34
C LEU A 87 -1.58 -5.26 2.02
N THR A 88 -0.26 -5.03 2.07
CA THR A 88 0.57 -5.02 0.86
C THR A 88 1.41 -6.27 0.68
N VAL A 89 1.53 -6.66 -0.58
CA VAL A 89 2.44 -7.71 -1.05
C VAL A 89 3.15 -7.23 -2.33
N HIS A 90 4.36 -7.66 -2.60
CA HIS A 90 5.04 -7.33 -3.85
C HIS A 90 4.49 -8.14 -5.03
N THR A 91 4.21 -7.49 -6.14
CA THR A 91 3.79 -8.18 -7.38
C THR A 91 4.92 -8.99 -8.01
N SER A 92 6.18 -8.67 -7.68
CA SER A 92 7.36 -9.43 -8.09
C SER A 92 7.41 -10.88 -7.56
N GLY A 93 6.66 -11.19 -6.50
CA GLY A 93 6.49 -12.56 -6.01
C GLY A 93 5.72 -13.49 -6.94
N GLY A 94 5.16 -12.96 -8.05
CA GLY A 94 4.53 -13.73 -9.11
C GLY A 94 3.09 -14.16 -8.80
N TYR A 95 2.45 -14.72 -9.83
CA TYR A 95 1.02 -15.06 -9.80
C TYR A 95 0.63 -16.01 -8.67
N GLU A 96 1.40 -17.08 -8.46
CA GLU A 96 1.07 -18.10 -7.47
C GLU A 96 1.11 -17.54 -6.04
N MET A 97 2.11 -16.71 -5.73
CA MET A 97 2.19 -16.03 -4.44
C MET A 97 0.99 -15.09 -4.23
N LEU A 98 0.67 -14.27 -5.21
CA LEU A 98 -0.46 -13.33 -5.13
C LEU A 98 -1.80 -14.06 -4.96
N LYS A 99 -2.00 -15.17 -5.66
CA LYS A 99 -3.20 -16.01 -5.57
C LYS A 99 -3.32 -16.67 -4.20
N ALA A 100 -2.22 -17.22 -3.66
CA ALA A 100 -2.18 -17.83 -2.33
C ALA A 100 -2.55 -16.82 -1.24
N VAL A 101 -1.91 -15.64 -1.27
CA VAL A 101 -2.19 -14.53 -0.37
C VAL A 101 -3.65 -14.11 -0.45
N LYS A 102 -4.19 -13.92 -1.65
CA LYS A 102 -5.59 -13.51 -1.84
C LYS A 102 -6.58 -14.53 -1.29
N LYS A 103 -6.29 -15.83 -1.48
CA LYS A 103 -7.11 -16.93 -0.94
C LYS A 103 -7.15 -16.90 0.60
N VAL A 104 -5.99 -16.77 1.25
CA VAL A 104 -5.89 -16.76 2.72
C VAL A 104 -6.51 -15.49 3.31
N SER A 105 -6.24 -14.31 2.74
CA SER A 105 -6.82 -13.06 3.24
C SER A 105 -8.35 -13.10 3.27
N LYS A 106 -8.98 -13.63 2.22
CA LYS A 106 -10.45 -13.82 2.18
C LYS A 106 -10.97 -14.78 3.24
N LYS A 107 -10.18 -15.84 3.56
CA LYS A 107 -10.55 -16.84 4.56
C LYS A 107 -10.54 -16.25 5.97
N ILE A 108 -9.52 -15.45 6.31
CA ILE A 108 -9.36 -14.88 7.66
C ILE A 108 -10.25 -13.67 7.92
N ASN A 109 -10.41 -12.80 6.90
CA ASN A 109 -11.28 -11.62 6.98
C ASN A 109 -11.62 -11.11 5.57
N LYS A 110 -12.88 -11.25 5.18
CA LYS A 110 -13.39 -10.81 3.85
C LYS A 110 -13.22 -9.31 3.59
N LYS A 111 -13.06 -8.50 4.63
CA LYS A 111 -12.88 -7.04 4.52
C LYS A 111 -11.46 -6.63 4.15
N ILE A 112 -10.46 -7.50 4.37
CA ILE A 112 -9.06 -7.19 4.02
C ILE A 112 -8.92 -7.06 2.50
N LYS A 113 -8.44 -5.90 2.07
CA LYS A 113 -8.05 -5.63 0.70
C LYS A 113 -6.55 -5.87 0.54
N VAL A 114 -6.19 -6.77 -0.35
CA VAL A 114 -4.78 -7.05 -0.69
C VAL A 114 -4.35 -6.15 -1.84
N LEU A 115 -3.28 -5.40 -1.62
CA LEU A 115 -2.70 -4.47 -2.59
C LEU A 115 -1.38 -5.01 -3.11
N GLY A 116 -1.24 -5.05 -4.44
CA GLY A 116 0.02 -5.38 -5.10
C GLY A 116 0.93 -4.17 -5.21
N ILE A 117 2.10 -4.20 -4.57
CA ILE A 117 3.15 -3.20 -4.77
C ILE A 117 3.77 -3.41 -6.14
N THR A 118 3.82 -2.37 -6.95
CA THR A 118 4.54 -2.34 -8.22
C THR A 118 6.00 -1.94 -7.98
N VAL A 119 6.63 -1.22 -8.91
CA VAL A 119 8.00 -0.73 -8.72
C VAL A 119 8.03 0.35 -7.64
N LEU A 120 8.92 0.21 -6.66
CA LEU A 120 9.10 1.17 -5.58
C LEU A 120 9.45 2.57 -6.12
N THR A 121 8.93 3.60 -5.48
CA THR A 121 9.10 5.01 -5.90
C THR A 121 10.54 5.54 -5.73
N SER A 122 11.38 4.81 -5.01
CA SER A 122 12.81 5.07 -4.88
C SER A 122 13.63 4.65 -6.12
N PHE A 123 13.09 3.77 -6.98
CA PHE A 123 13.79 3.37 -8.22
C PHE A 123 13.69 4.41 -9.33
N SER A 124 14.81 4.57 -10.04
CA SER A 124 14.90 5.20 -11.35
C SER A 124 15.08 4.15 -12.46
N ASN A 125 14.92 4.55 -13.73
CA ASN A 125 15.18 3.63 -14.85
C ASN A 125 16.63 3.12 -14.89
N SER A 126 17.58 3.90 -14.39
CA SER A 126 18.99 3.46 -14.30
C SER A 126 19.20 2.45 -13.16
N SER A 127 18.64 2.71 -11.97
CA SER A 127 18.83 1.82 -10.82
C SER A 127 18.11 0.47 -10.98
N ILE A 128 16.95 0.43 -11.65
CA ILE A 128 16.23 -0.83 -11.85
C ILE A 128 16.94 -1.76 -12.86
N LYS A 129 17.69 -1.18 -13.82
CA LYS A 129 18.53 -1.96 -14.74
C LYS A 129 19.68 -2.67 -14.02
N LYS A 130 20.26 -2.02 -12.97
CA LYS A 130 21.35 -2.60 -12.16
C LYS A 130 20.95 -3.89 -11.42
N ILE A 131 19.67 -4.10 -11.20
CA ILE A 131 19.13 -5.33 -10.56
C ILE A 131 18.50 -6.30 -11.59
N GLY A 132 18.91 -6.21 -12.85
CA GLY A 132 18.59 -7.19 -13.90
C GLY A 132 17.33 -6.92 -14.73
N TYR A 133 16.62 -5.83 -14.51
CA TYR A 133 15.48 -5.50 -15.37
C TYR A 133 15.92 -4.82 -16.66
N THR A 134 15.52 -5.36 -17.79
CA THR A 134 15.84 -4.81 -19.13
C THR A 134 14.80 -3.81 -19.64
N LYS A 135 13.57 -3.86 -19.12
CA LYS A 135 12.46 -3.01 -19.53
C LYS A 135 12.39 -1.70 -18.74
N SER A 136 11.69 -0.71 -19.28
CA SER A 136 11.41 0.55 -18.57
C SER A 136 10.54 0.30 -17.33
N ILE A 137 10.63 1.18 -16.32
CA ILE A 137 9.74 1.13 -15.15
C ILE A 137 8.27 1.11 -15.60
N LYS A 138 7.91 1.92 -16.58
CA LYS A 138 6.54 1.98 -17.14
C LYS A 138 6.05 0.63 -17.65
N ASP A 139 6.90 -0.13 -18.34
CA ASP A 139 6.53 -1.45 -18.88
C ASP A 139 6.50 -2.53 -17.82
N ILE A 140 7.42 -2.47 -16.84
CA ILE A 140 7.41 -3.36 -15.68
C ILE A 140 6.13 -3.16 -14.87
N VAL A 141 5.77 -1.93 -14.56
CA VAL A 141 4.57 -1.57 -13.79
C VAL A 141 3.30 -2.03 -14.49
N LYS A 142 3.21 -1.91 -15.84
CA LYS A 142 2.08 -2.47 -16.61
C LYS A 142 1.94 -3.98 -16.43
N LYS A 143 3.05 -4.73 -16.54
CA LYS A 143 3.06 -6.19 -16.39
C LYS A 143 2.68 -6.58 -14.96
N GLN A 144 3.23 -5.88 -13.96
CA GLN A 144 2.93 -6.09 -12.56
C GLN A 144 1.46 -5.82 -12.22
N ALA A 145 0.88 -4.77 -12.78
CA ALA A 145 -0.55 -4.47 -12.63
C ALA A 145 -1.44 -5.53 -13.30
N ALA A 146 -1.04 -6.03 -14.48
CA ALA A 146 -1.77 -7.09 -15.17
C ALA A 146 -1.77 -8.40 -14.36
N ILE A 147 -0.62 -8.78 -13.77
CA ILE A 147 -0.52 -9.98 -12.92
C ILE A 147 -1.32 -9.84 -11.63
N ALA A 148 -1.33 -8.66 -11.01
CA ALA A 148 -2.15 -8.36 -9.83
C ALA A 148 -3.66 -8.49 -10.15
N LYS A 149 -4.09 -7.99 -11.31
CA LYS A 149 -5.47 -8.14 -11.80
C LYS A 149 -5.82 -9.60 -12.07
N LEU A 150 -4.94 -10.37 -12.72
CA LEU A 150 -5.12 -11.80 -12.97
C LEU A 150 -5.28 -12.58 -11.67
N ALA A 151 -4.48 -12.27 -10.64
CA ALA A 151 -4.55 -12.85 -9.31
C ALA A 151 -5.76 -12.35 -8.47
N LYS A 152 -6.61 -11.48 -9.06
CA LYS A 152 -7.80 -10.89 -8.42
C LYS A 152 -7.49 -10.12 -7.13
N LEU A 153 -6.36 -9.42 -7.08
CA LEU A 153 -6.06 -8.50 -5.99
C LEU A 153 -7.09 -7.35 -5.96
N ASP A 154 -7.26 -6.73 -4.80
CA ASP A 154 -8.24 -5.64 -4.63
C ASP A 154 -7.71 -4.30 -5.12
N GLY A 155 -6.40 -4.16 -5.22
CA GLY A 155 -5.77 -2.93 -5.67
C GLY A 155 -4.28 -3.07 -5.93
N ILE A 156 -3.69 -1.95 -6.30
CA ILE A 156 -2.25 -1.80 -6.54
C ILE A 156 -1.74 -0.55 -5.86
N VAL A 157 -0.44 -0.54 -5.57
CA VAL A 157 0.31 0.64 -5.14
C VAL A 157 1.30 1.01 -6.24
N CYS A 158 1.24 2.26 -6.71
CA CYS A 158 2.10 2.77 -7.78
C CYS A 158 2.38 4.26 -7.59
N SER A 159 3.42 4.78 -8.24
CA SER A 159 3.68 6.22 -8.27
C SER A 159 2.54 6.98 -8.96
N GLY A 160 2.35 8.25 -8.60
CA GLY A 160 1.38 9.14 -9.22
C GLY A 160 1.54 9.26 -10.74
N TYR A 161 2.76 9.09 -11.25
CA TYR A 161 3.05 9.14 -12.70
C TYR A 161 2.44 7.98 -13.50
N GLU A 162 2.22 6.82 -12.85
CA GLU A 162 1.64 5.64 -13.51
C GLU A 162 0.12 5.55 -13.38
N VAL A 163 -0.52 6.35 -12.52
CA VAL A 163 -1.95 6.24 -12.19
C VAL A 163 -2.85 6.27 -13.44
N LYS A 164 -2.69 7.29 -14.32
CA LYS A 164 -3.49 7.40 -15.56
C LYS A 164 -3.38 6.17 -16.44
N LEU A 165 -2.16 5.62 -16.56
CA LEU A 165 -1.89 4.43 -17.35
C LEU A 165 -2.57 3.20 -16.73
N LEU A 166 -2.40 3.02 -15.41
CA LEU A 166 -2.90 1.86 -14.70
C LEU A 166 -4.41 1.88 -14.51
N LYS A 167 -5.04 3.05 -14.52
CA LYS A 167 -6.51 3.17 -14.49
C LYS A 167 -7.17 2.45 -15.65
N LYS A 168 -6.52 2.43 -16.82
CA LYS A 168 -7.01 1.69 -18.00
C LYS A 168 -6.93 0.17 -17.80
N ILE A 169 -5.91 -0.33 -17.08
CA ILE A 169 -5.69 -1.77 -16.83
C ILE A 169 -6.51 -2.23 -15.61
N CYS A 170 -6.52 -1.43 -14.54
CA CYS A 170 -7.05 -1.74 -13.22
C CYS A 170 -8.33 -0.95 -12.91
N ASN A 171 -9.24 -0.82 -13.87
CA ASN A 171 -10.42 0.07 -13.79
C ASN A 171 -11.34 -0.16 -12.57
N ARG A 172 -11.37 -1.39 -12.02
CA ARG A 172 -12.18 -1.77 -10.83
C ARG A 172 -11.36 -2.01 -9.57
N MET A 173 -10.04 -1.83 -9.64
CA MET A 173 -9.12 -2.01 -8.52
C MET A 173 -8.87 -0.68 -7.83
N ASP A 174 -8.57 -0.71 -6.53
CA ASP A 174 -8.04 0.46 -5.83
C ASP A 174 -6.65 0.78 -6.37
N ILE A 175 -6.37 2.07 -6.60
CA ILE A 175 -5.04 2.56 -6.99
C ILE A 175 -4.58 3.50 -5.89
N ILE A 176 -3.60 3.07 -5.11
CA ILE A 176 -3.07 3.83 -3.98
C ILE A 176 -1.71 4.41 -4.33
N THR A 177 -1.53 5.69 -4.08
CA THR A 177 -0.35 6.43 -4.50
C THR A 177 0.40 6.98 -3.30
N PRO A 178 1.61 6.45 -2.98
CA PRO A 178 2.53 7.03 -2.02
C PRO A 178 3.37 8.13 -2.65
N GLY A 179 4.21 8.77 -1.84
CA GLY A 179 5.11 9.83 -2.29
C GLY A 179 4.37 11.13 -2.56
N ILE A 180 3.34 11.40 -1.78
CA ILE A 180 2.59 12.64 -1.87
C ILE A 180 3.30 13.73 -1.08
N ARG A 181 3.46 14.90 -1.72
CA ARG A 181 4.08 16.09 -1.12
C ARG A 181 3.30 17.35 -1.51
N LEU A 182 3.20 18.30 -0.61
CA LEU A 182 2.75 19.63 -0.94
C LEU A 182 3.89 20.43 -1.63
N LYS A 183 3.54 21.50 -2.29
CA LYS A 183 4.57 22.39 -2.87
C LYS A 183 5.42 22.96 -1.72
N GLY A 184 6.74 22.81 -1.83
CA GLY A 184 7.69 23.26 -0.82
C GLY A 184 8.10 22.22 0.24
N ASP A 185 7.42 21.07 0.30
CA ASP A 185 7.82 20.01 1.22
C ASP A 185 9.12 19.34 0.80
N SER A 186 9.87 18.83 1.80
CA SER A 186 11.05 17.99 1.55
C SER A 186 10.67 16.71 0.81
N ILE A 187 11.46 16.38 -0.22
CA ILE A 187 11.27 15.16 -1.03
C ILE A 187 11.71 13.90 -0.27
N GLY A 188 12.70 14.03 0.63
CA GLY A 188 13.30 12.89 1.33
C GLY A 188 13.94 11.89 0.35
N ASP A 189 13.72 10.60 0.59
CA ASP A 189 14.18 9.48 -0.26
C ASP A 189 13.32 9.23 -1.51
N GLN A 190 12.22 9.98 -1.67
CA GLN A 190 11.27 9.81 -2.77
C GLN A 190 11.79 10.48 -4.05
N LYS A 191 11.95 9.72 -5.13
CA LYS A 191 12.36 10.25 -6.45
C LYS A 191 11.18 10.64 -7.34
N ARG A 192 9.98 10.19 -7.01
CA ARG A 192 8.78 10.34 -7.83
C ARG A 192 7.62 10.82 -6.96
N VAL A 193 7.58 12.13 -6.71
CA VAL A 193 6.57 12.79 -5.86
C VAL A 193 5.47 13.45 -6.69
N MET A 194 4.30 13.63 -6.08
CA MET A 194 3.14 14.27 -6.71
C MET A 194 2.30 15.00 -5.65
N THR A 195 1.57 16.06 -6.04
CA THR A 195 0.64 16.74 -5.13
C THR A 195 -0.62 15.88 -4.90
N PRO A 196 -1.31 16.03 -3.74
CA PRO A 196 -2.60 15.34 -3.50
C PRO A 196 -3.61 15.59 -4.62
N LYS A 197 -3.74 16.86 -5.05
CA LYS A 197 -4.66 17.26 -6.13
C LYS A 197 -4.38 16.50 -7.41
N ASP A 198 -3.13 16.50 -7.87
CA ASP A 198 -2.75 15.84 -9.13
C ASP A 198 -2.92 14.31 -9.06
N ALA A 199 -2.60 13.70 -7.92
CA ALA A 199 -2.80 12.26 -7.73
C ALA A 199 -4.28 11.86 -7.90
N PHE A 200 -5.20 12.57 -7.25
CA PHE A 200 -6.63 12.33 -7.41
C PHE A 200 -7.15 12.66 -8.80
N MET A 201 -6.69 13.75 -9.41
CA MET A 201 -7.04 14.10 -10.80
C MET A 201 -6.56 13.03 -11.80
N ASN A 202 -5.42 12.40 -11.54
CA ASN A 202 -4.94 11.27 -12.34
C ASN A 202 -5.76 9.98 -12.13
N GLY A 203 -6.61 9.91 -11.10
CA GLY A 203 -7.51 8.80 -10.83
C GLY A 203 -7.06 7.87 -9.70
N ALA A 204 -6.15 8.30 -8.82
CA ALA A 204 -5.86 7.59 -7.57
C ALA A 204 -7.14 7.46 -6.73
N THR A 205 -7.36 6.29 -6.13
CA THR A 205 -8.52 6.05 -5.24
C THR A 205 -8.19 6.41 -3.80
N ALA A 206 -6.92 6.39 -3.45
CA ALA A 206 -6.38 6.85 -2.18
C ALA A 206 -4.93 7.31 -2.34
N ILE A 207 -4.46 8.08 -1.38
CA ILE A 207 -3.07 8.58 -1.29
C ILE A 207 -2.46 8.24 0.07
N VAL A 208 -1.10 8.24 0.13
CA VAL A 208 -0.32 8.05 1.36
C VAL A 208 0.69 9.18 1.50
#